data_98ea6d11cf1401dad431825c6e1cbf2c
#
_entry.id   98ea6d11cf1401dad431825c6e1cbf2c
#
_cell.length_a   1.000
_cell.length_b   1.000
_cell.length_c   1.000
_cell.angle_alpha   90.00
_cell.angle_beta   90.00
_cell.angle_gamma   90.00
#
_symmetry.space_group_name_H-M   'P 1'
#
loop_
_entity.id
_entity.type
_entity.pdbx_description
1 polymer ?
#
loop_
_entity_poly.entity_id
_entity_poly.type
_entity_poly.pdbx_seq_one_letter_code
_entity_poly.pdbx_strand_id
1 'polypeptide(L)'
;CMTIDCGDKNLVRKVLFEDIRVESIQEGRLFHISVRFNPKYDKQPGRGVEDVIFRNITYEGVGENPSLIKGLDEKRCVRNVTFEQVMINGIRMKNINDFVSNEYIENIKVK
;
A
#
# COMPACT_ATOMS: atom_id res chain seq x y z
N CYS A 1 2.10 -4.47 8.01
CA CYS A 1 2.11 -3.44 9.02
C CYS A 1 1.14 -2.30 8.70
N MET A 2 1.40 -1.51 7.68
CA MET A 2 0.44 -0.50 7.22
C MET A 2 -0.41 -1.10 6.11
N THR A 3 -1.67 -1.43 6.43
CA THR A 3 -2.55 -2.18 5.54
C THR A 3 -3.76 -1.37 5.15
N ILE A 4 -4.01 -1.30 3.84
CA ILE A 4 -5.25 -0.82 3.26
C ILE A 4 -5.80 -1.97 2.40
N ASP A 5 -6.91 -2.52 2.83
CA ASP A 5 -7.53 -3.65 2.17
C ASP A 5 -8.98 -3.29 1.85
N CYS A 6 -9.22 -2.92 0.61
CA CYS A 6 -10.49 -2.36 0.17
C CYS A 6 -11.37 -3.44 -0.45
N GLY A 7 -12.49 -3.70 0.19
CA GLY A 7 -13.50 -4.64 -0.29
C GLY A 7 -14.93 -4.18 -0.02
N ASP A 8 -15.90 -4.95 -0.42
CA ASP A 8 -17.33 -4.79 -0.10
C ASP A 8 -17.88 -3.38 -0.38
N LYS A 9 -17.75 -2.89 -1.62
CA LYS A 9 -18.20 -1.57 -2.10
C LYS A 9 -17.46 -0.36 -1.51
N ASN A 10 -16.48 -0.55 -0.68
CA ASN A 10 -15.79 0.59 -0.06
C ASN A 10 -14.87 1.28 -1.05
N LEU A 11 -14.77 2.58 -0.93
CA LEU A 11 -13.76 3.37 -1.58
C LEU A 11 -12.89 3.99 -0.48
N VAL A 12 -11.63 3.62 -0.44
CA VAL A 12 -10.67 4.17 0.53
C VAL A 12 -9.99 5.37 -0.12
N ARG A 13 -10.08 6.53 0.52
CA ARG A 13 -9.45 7.74 -0.02
C ARG A 13 -9.06 8.71 1.09
N LYS A 14 -8.11 9.59 0.75
CA LYS A 14 -7.67 10.67 1.66
C LYS A 14 -7.16 10.13 2.99
N VAL A 15 -6.26 9.14 2.92
CA VAL A 15 -5.65 8.54 4.11
C VAL A 15 -4.21 9.02 4.21
N LEU A 16 -3.78 9.40 5.40
CA LEU A 16 -2.42 9.83 5.69
C LEU A 16 -1.83 8.94 6.78
N PHE A 17 -0.70 8.30 6.46
CA PHE A 17 0.17 7.64 7.45
C PHE A 17 1.40 8.53 7.60
N GLU A 18 1.61 9.09 8.78
CA GLU A 18 2.68 10.06 9.00
C GLU A 18 3.42 9.80 10.29
N ASP A 19 4.74 10.00 10.26
CA ASP A 19 5.60 9.91 11.44
C ASP A 19 5.52 8.54 12.13
N ILE A 20 5.67 7.48 11.35
CA ILE A 20 5.57 6.11 11.84
C ILE A 20 6.94 5.46 11.81
N ARG A 21 7.33 4.88 12.94
CA ARG A 21 8.55 4.08 13.05
C ARG A 21 8.19 2.62 13.29
N VAL A 22 8.71 1.75 12.44
CA VAL A 22 8.52 0.30 12.54
C VAL A 22 9.87 -0.35 12.83
N GLU A 23 9.98 -1.04 13.96
CA GLU A 23 11.25 -1.64 14.38
C GLU A 23 11.43 -3.07 13.89
N SER A 24 10.35 -3.82 13.74
CA SER A 24 10.47 -5.17 13.22
C SER A 24 9.12 -5.67 12.69
N ILE A 25 9.19 -6.51 11.66
CA ILE A 25 8.03 -7.19 11.12
C ILE A 25 8.34 -8.69 11.10
N GLN A 26 7.66 -9.46 11.93
CA GLN A 26 7.85 -10.92 11.97
C GLN A 26 7.05 -11.61 10.89
N GLU A 27 5.84 -11.13 10.63
CA GLU A 27 4.97 -11.63 9.58
C GLU A 27 4.34 -10.46 8.86
N GLY A 28 3.97 -10.65 7.60
CA GLY A 28 3.32 -9.62 6.80
C GLY A 28 4.31 -8.73 6.07
N ARG A 29 3.84 -7.54 5.74
CA ARG A 29 4.56 -6.60 4.88
C ARG A 29 4.58 -5.21 5.50
N LEU A 30 5.57 -4.39 5.15
CA LEU A 30 5.60 -3.00 5.60
C LEU A 30 4.40 -2.23 5.06
N PHE A 31 4.18 -2.32 3.74
CA PHE A 31 3.00 -1.75 3.09
C PHE A 31 2.19 -2.86 2.43
N HIS A 32 0.89 -2.84 2.63
CA HIS A 32 -0.03 -3.75 1.97
C HIS A 32 -1.25 -2.94 1.53
N ILE A 33 -1.33 -2.66 0.24
CA ILE A 33 -2.41 -1.87 -0.35
C ILE A 33 -3.07 -2.72 -1.43
N SER A 34 -4.33 -3.05 -1.25
CA SER A 34 -5.03 -3.88 -2.22
C SER A 34 -6.51 -3.52 -2.34
N VAL A 35 -7.04 -3.75 -3.53
CA VAL A 35 -8.46 -3.76 -3.81
C VAL A 35 -8.83 -5.18 -4.15
N ARG A 36 -9.83 -5.74 -3.46
CA ARG A 36 -10.15 -7.15 -3.62
C ARG A 36 -11.64 -7.41 -3.74
N PHE A 37 -11.94 -8.59 -4.26
CA PHE A 37 -13.29 -9.14 -4.25
C PHE A 37 -13.21 -10.60 -3.80
N ASN A 38 -13.88 -10.90 -2.69
CA ASN A 38 -14.01 -12.27 -2.21
C ASN A 38 -15.50 -12.63 -2.17
N PRO A 39 -16.02 -13.41 -3.12
CA PRO A 39 -17.45 -13.73 -3.19
C PRO A 39 -18.01 -14.42 -1.95
N LYS A 40 -17.13 -15.03 -1.16
CA LYS A 40 -17.55 -15.70 0.08
C LYS A 40 -17.91 -14.70 1.19
N TYR A 41 -17.23 -13.57 1.25
CA TYR A 41 -17.40 -12.59 2.32
C TYR A 41 -17.95 -11.25 1.84
N ASP A 42 -17.71 -10.91 0.59
CA ASP A 42 -18.08 -9.62 0.02
C ASP A 42 -19.23 -9.79 -0.96
N LYS A 43 -20.25 -8.96 -0.84
CA LYS A 43 -21.36 -8.95 -1.81
C LYS A 43 -20.94 -8.28 -3.11
N GLN A 44 -20.03 -7.33 -3.06
CA GLN A 44 -19.51 -6.62 -4.22
C GLN A 44 -18.01 -6.36 -4.04
N PRO A 45 -17.28 -6.15 -5.15
CA PRO A 45 -15.86 -5.82 -5.06
C PRO A 45 -15.64 -4.44 -4.45
N GLY A 46 -14.48 -4.24 -3.86
CA GLY A 46 -14.02 -2.93 -3.41
C GLY A 46 -13.95 -1.95 -4.58
N ARG A 47 -14.24 -0.67 -4.33
CA ARG A 47 -14.30 0.35 -5.38
C ARG A 47 -12.96 0.94 -5.74
N GLY A 48 -11.99 0.89 -4.85
CA GLY A 48 -10.64 1.37 -5.14
C GLY A 48 -9.97 2.02 -3.94
N VAL A 49 -8.70 2.38 -4.14
CA VAL A 49 -7.90 3.12 -3.16
C VAL A 49 -7.32 4.32 -3.88
N GLU A 50 -7.50 5.51 -3.33
CA GLU A 50 -6.97 6.74 -3.93
C GLU A 50 -6.57 7.78 -2.89
N ASP A 51 -5.66 8.67 -3.27
CA ASP A 51 -5.24 9.81 -2.45
C ASP A 51 -4.70 9.40 -1.08
N VAL A 52 -3.73 8.49 -1.08
CA VAL A 52 -3.08 7.99 0.14
C VAL A 52 -1.66 8.51 0.18
N ILE A 53 -1.25 8.98 1.35
CA ILE A 53 0.11 9.49 1.58
C ILE A 53 0.75 8.73 2.72
N PHE A 54 1.94 8.20 2.47
CA PHE A 54 2.83 7.66 3.50
C PHE A 54 4.00 8.62 3.63
N ARG A 55 4.08 9.32 4.74
CA ARG A 55 5.06 10.39 4.96
C ARG A 55 5.87 10.13 6.20
N ASN A 56 7.19 10.28 6.09
CA ASN A 56 8.12 10.13 7.20
C ASN A 56 7.96 8.78 7.90
N ILE A 57 8.14 7.73 7.13
CA ILE A 57 8.03 6.35 7.60
C ILE A 57 9.45 5.79 7.71
N THR A 58 9.78 5.23 8.85
CA THR A 58 11.09 4.62 9.08
C THR A 58 10.91 3.16 9.48
N TYR A 59 11.60 2.28 8.79
CA TYR A 59 11.63 0.86 9.10
C TYR A 59 13.07 0.41 9.36
N GLU A 60 13.29 -0.23 10.49
CA GLU A 60 14.57 -0.84 10.84
C GLU A 60 14.32 -2.29 11.24
N GLY A 61 14.88 -3.22 10.51
CA GLY A 61 14.70 -4.64 10.80
C GLY A 61 14.93 -5.52 9.59
N VAL A 62 14.71 -6.80 9.77
CA VAL A 62 14.82 -7.79 8.70
C VAL A 62 13.42 -8.23 8.32
N GLY A 63 12.86 -7.64 7.28
CA GLY A 63 11.58 -8.06 6.71
C GLY A 63 11.83 -8.95 5.51
N GLU A 64 11.17 -10.09 5.47
CA GLU A 64 11.35 -11.04 4.37
C GLU A 64 10.31 -10.88 3.26
N ASN A 65 9.15 -10.35 3.59
CA ASN A 65 8.07 -10.22 2.62
C ASN A 65 8.09 -8.85 1.96
N PRO A 66 8.11 -8.78 0.62
CA PRO A 66 8.04 -7.50 -0.08
C PRO A 66 6.69 -6.81 0.17
N SER A 67 6.69 -5.50 0.11
CA SER A 67 5.46 -4.73 0.17
C SER A 67 4.60 -5.02 -1.07
N LEU A 68 3.29 -4.81 -0.94
CA LEU A 68 2.35 -5.15 -1.99
C LEU A 68 1.45 -3.95 -2.30
N ILE A 69 1.25 -3.70 -3.60
CA ILE A 69 0.31 -2.72 -4.09
C ILE A 69 -0.40 -3.26 -5.32
N LYS A 70 -1.68 -3.56 -5.20
CA LYS A 70 -2.47 -4.17 -6.29
C LYS A 70 -3.87 -3.61 -6.35
N GLY A 71 -4.28 -3.21 -7.55
CA GLY A 71 -5.68 -2.95 -7.84
C GLY A 71 -6.40 -4.22 -8.27
N LEU A 72 -7.71 -4.12 -8.43
CA LEU A 72 -8.55 -5.24 -8.85
C LEU A 72 -8.76 -5.25 -10.37
N ASP A 73 -9.11 -4.10 -10.96
CA ASP A 73 -9.31 -3.92 -12.39
C ASP A 73 -9.12 -2.45 -12.78
N GLU A 74 -9.40 -2.09 -14.03
CA GLU A 74 -9.19 -0.73 -14.55
C GLU A 74 -9.97 0.35 -13.80
N LYS A 75 -11.14 0.00 -13.29
CA LYS A 75 -12.01 0.94 -12.57
C LYS A 75 -11.80 0.87 -11.06
N ARG A 76 -11.36 -0.28 -10.57
CA ARG A 76 -11.14 -0.55 -9.15
C ARG A 76 -9.65 -0.69 -8.90
N CYS A 77 -8.94 0.41 -9.11
CA CYS A 77 -7.49 0.44 -9.05
C CYS A 77 -6.98 1.17 -7.81
N VAL A 78 -5.67 1.12 -7.61
CA VAL A 78 -4.95 1.93 -6.62
C VAL A 78 -4.33 3.10 -7.36
N ARG A 79 -4.64 4.32 -6.95
CA ARG A 79 -4.14 5.52 -7.63
C ARG A 79 -3.82 6.65 -6.67
N ASN A 80 -2.98 7.57 -7.13
CA ASN A 80 -2.59 8.75 -6.37
C ASN A 80 -2.04 8.39 -4.99
N VAL A 81 -1.10 7.46 -4.95
CA VAL A 81 -0.42 7.07 -3.72
C VAL A 81 0.97 7.68 -3.72
N THR A 82 1.32 8.36 -2.65
CA THR A 82 2.61 9.02 -2.49
C THR A 82 3.36 8.41 -1.32
N PHE A 83 4.60 8.01 -1.57
CA PHE A 83 5.54 7.58 -0.54
C PHE A 83 6.58 8.69 -0.41
N GLU A 84 6.58 9.39 0.71
CA GLU A 84 7.44 10.55 0.94
C GLU A 84 8.32 10.34 2.16
N GLN A 85 9.63 10.49 2.01
CA GLN A 85 10.60 10.28 3.08
C GLN A 85 10.44 8.92 3.77
N VAL A 86 10.38 7.86 2.99
CA VAL A 86 10.34 6.49 3.49
C VAL A 86 11.76 5.96 3.55
N MET A 87 12.20 5.59 4.75
CA MET A 87 13.54 5.05 4.99
C MET A 87 13.43 3.59 5.41
N ILE A 88 14.13 2.73 4.72
CA ILE A 88 14.17 1.31 5.01
C ILE A 88 15.62 0.94 5.31
N ASN A 89 15.91 0.61 6.58
CA ASN A 89 17.25 0.27 7.05
C ASN A 89 18.29 1.32 6.65
N GLY A 90 17.96 2.60 6.84
CA GLY A 90 18.85 3.71 6.54
C GLY A 90 18.91 4.10 5.06
N ILE A 91 18.17 3.45 4.19
CA ILE A 91 18.17 3.71 2.75
C ILE A 91 16.82 4.29 2.35
N ARG A 92 16.84 5.46 1.71
CA ARG A 92 15.62 6.10 1.24
C ARG A 92 15.02 5.34 0.07
N MET A 93 13.72 5.04 0.17
CA MET A 93 12.98 4.40 -0.90
C MET A 93 12.87 5.36 -2.09
N LYS A 94 13.23 4.89 -3.29
CA LYS A 94 13.25 5.72 -4.51
C LYS A 94 12.19 5.31 -5.51
N ASN A 95 11.70 4.08 -5.42
CA ASN A 95 10.71 3.54 -6.35
C ASN A 95 9.99 2.37 -5.70
N ILE A 96 9.04 1.78 -6.41
CA ILE A 96 8.28 0.62 -5.94
C ILE A 96 8.66 -0.67 -6.69
N ASN A 97 9.85 -0.70 -7.29
CA ASN A 97 10.26 -1.87 -8.08
C ASN A 97 10.37 -3.14 -7.26
N ASP A 98 10.62 -3.03 -5.96
CA ASP A 98 10.68 -4.16 -5.05
C ASP A 98 9.31 -4.59 -4.52
N PHE A 99 8.26 -3.86 -4.85
CA PHE A 99 6.91 -4.20 -4.45
C PHE A 99 6.33 -5.30 -5.34
N VAL A 100 5.48 -6.12 -4.77
CA VAL A 100 4.60 -6.97 -5.57
C VAL A 100 3.46 -6.09 -6.05
N SER A 101 3.32 -5.94 -7.37
CA SER A 101 2.34 -5.05 -7.96
C SER A 101 1.71 -5.66 -9.20
N ASN A 102 0.64 -5.03 -9.70
CA ASN A 102 0.01 -5.42 -10.95
C ASN A 102 -0.21 -4.17 -11.83
N GLU A 103 -0.86 -4.36 -12.98
CA GLU A 103 -1.12 -3.29 -13.94
C GLU A 103 -2.19 -2.30 -13.49
N TYR A 104 -2.93 -2.62 -12.44
CA TYR A 104 -4.05 -1.81 -11.96
C TYR A 104 -3.63 -0.83 -10.85
N ILE A 105 -2.50 -0.18 -11.08
CA ILE A 105 -2.01 0.90 -10.24
C ILE A 105 -1.72 2.12 -11.11
N GLU A 106 -1.97 3.31 -10.59
CA GLU A 106 -1.88 4.53 -11.38
C GLU A 106 -1.36 5.68 -10.53
N ASN A 107 -0.45 6.48 -11.10
CA ASN A 107 0.09 7.67 -10.45
C ASN A 107 0.65 7.39 -9.06
N ILE A 108 1.57 6.46 -8.99
CA ILE A 108 2.28 6.14 -7.75
C ILE A 108 3.57 6.97 -7.74
N LYS A 109 3.75 7.77 -6.69
CA LYS A 109 4.89 8.67 -6.56
C LYS A 109 5.75 8.28 -5.37
N VAL A 110 7.06 8.36 -5.55
CA VAL A 110 8.04 8.17 -4.49
C VAL A 110 8.94 9.39 -4.45
N LYS A 111 8.97 10.04 -3.30
CA LYS A 111 9.73 11.28 -3.12
C LYS A 111 10.79 11.18 -2.02
#